data_49eaa20f4eeeb84a87b57a6b1eb09cf3
#
_entry.id   49eaa20f4eeeb84a87b57a6b1eb09cf3
#
_cell.length_a   1.000
_cell.length_b   1.000
_cell.length_c   1.000
_cell.angle_alpha   90.00
_cell.angle_beta   90.00
_cell.angle_gamma   90.00
#
_symmetry.space_group_name_H-M   'P 1'
#
loop_
_entity.id
_entity.type
_entity.pdbx_description
1 polymer ?
#
loop_
_entity_poly.entity_id
_entity_poly.type
_entity_poly.pdbx_seq_one_letter_code
_entity_poly.pdbx_strand_id
1 'polypeptide(L)'
;MPCPGAITGLHFPGGNGVRVDTAIYAGYTVPQNYDSMLAKIIVHGKNRDESISKMKSAIAELVIEGIDTNRDFLYQILENKNFVTNNYDTSFIKKEFNI
;
A
#
# COMPACT_ATOMS: atom_id res chain seq x y z
N MET A 1 1.13 -10.25 2.71
CA MET A 1 -0.18 -10.93 2.57
C MET A 1 -1.05 -10.61 3.77
N PRO A 2 -2.28 -10.21 3.57
CA PRO A 2 -3.16 -9.93 4.72
C PRO A 2 -3.60 -11.21 5.42
N CYS A 3 -3.73 -11.14 6.75
CA CYS A 3 -4.25 -12.23 7.55
C CYS A 3 -5.76 -12.08 7.72
N PRO A 4 -6.54 -13.19 7.74
CA PRO A 4 -7.96 -13.12 8.03
C PRO A 4 -8.21 -12.58 9.44
N GLY A 5 -9.31 -11.88 9.62
CA GLY A 5 -9.68 -11.31 10.91
C GLY A 5 -10.60 -10.12 10.77
N ALA A 6 -10.98 -9.58 11.92
CA ALA A 6 -11.84 -8.40 11.96
C ALA A 6 -10.99 -7.12 11.92
N ILE A 7 -11.40 -6.18 11.08
CA ILE A 7 -10.75 -4.87 11.02
C ILE A 7 -11.30 -4.01 12.15
N THR A 8 -10.43 -3.67 13.10
CA THR A 8 -10.83 -2.92 14.31
C THR A 8 -10.59 -1.43 14.17
N GLY A 9 -9.66 -1.01 13.32
CA GLY A 9 -9.40 0.39 13.05
C GLY A 9 -9.09 0.58 11.58
N LEU A 10 -9.58 1.67 11.00
CA LEU A 10 -9.43 1.92 9.57
C LEU A 10 -9.41 3.41 9.29
N HIS A 11 -8.39 3.84 8.55
CA HIS A 11 -8.30 5.20 8.03
C HIS A 11 -7.68 5.16 6.64
N PHE A 12 -8.39 5.68 5.67
CA PHE A 12 -7.89 5.77 4.30
C PHE A 12 -7.26 7.12 4.02
N PRO A 13 -6.17 7.16 3.22
CA PRO A 13 -5.60 8.42 2.78
C PRO A 13 -6.58 9.16 1.87
N GLY A 14 -6.46 10.49 1.87
CA GLY A 14 -7.26 11.34 1.00
C GLY A 14 -6.43 12.52 0.50
N GLY A 15 -7.06 13.37 -0.26
CA GLY A 15 -6.42 14.57 -0.77
C GLY A 15 -6.36 14.61 -2.29
N ASN A 16 -5.82 15.69 -2.80
CA ASN A 16 -5.74 15.92 -4.23
C ASN A 16 -4.80 14.90 -4.89
N GLY A 17 -5.30 14.22 -5.91
CA GLY A 17 -4.52 13.22 -6.64
C GLY A 17 -4.42 11.87 -5.95
N VAL A 18 -5.22 11.61 -4.90
CA VAL A 18 -5.24 10.32 -4.21
C VAL A 18 -6.62 9.68 -4.38
N ARG A 19 -6.62 8.43 -4.84
CA ARG A 19 -7.84 7.65 -5.02
C ARG A 19 -7.68 6.30 -4.32
N VAL A 20 -8.72 5.87 -3.61
CA VAL A 20 -8.74 4.56 -2.95
C VAL A 20 -9.95 3.77 -3.43
N ASP A 21 -9.68 2.60 -3.98
CA ASP A 21 -10.71 1.65 -4.41
C ASP A 21 -10.72 0.48 -3.43
N THR A 22 -11.79 0.33 -2.66
CA THR A 22 -11.86 -0.70 -1.62
C THR A 22 -13.31 -1.04 -1.29
N ALA A 23 -13.51 -2.26 -0.78
CA ALA A 23 -14.80 -2.70 -0.24
C ALA A 23 -14.75 -2.91 1.26
N ILE A 24 -13.59 -2.69 1.92
CA ILE A 24 -13.47 -2.88 3.37
C ILE A 24 -13.93 -1.65 4.13
N TYR A 25 -14.32 -1.88 5.39
CA TYR A 25 -14.77 -0.83 6.31
C TYR A 25 -14.47 -1.26 7.74
N ALA A 26 -14.52 -0.33 8.69
CA ALA A 26 -14.30 -0.65 10.10
C ALA A 26 -15.36 -1.64 10.57
N GLY A 27 -14.93 -2.72 11.21
CA GLY A 27 -15.81 -3.81 11.65
C GLY A 27 -15.98 -4.92 10.62
N TYR A 28 -15.46 -4.74 9.40
CA TYR A 28 -15.50 -5.79 8.38
C TYR A 28 -14.62 -6.97 8.77
N THR A 29 -15.11 -8.18 8.56
CA THR A 29 -14.32 -9.39 8.79
C THR A 29 -13.83 -9.93 7.45
N VAL A 30 -12.51 -10.04 7.32
CA VAL A 30 -11.88 -10.57 6.11
C VAL A 30 -12.01 -12.08 6.09
N PRO A 31 -12.71 -12.67 5.10
CA PRO A 31 -12.87 -14.13 5.01
C PRO A 31 -11.55 -14.85 4.74
N GLN A 32 -11.39 -16.05 5.27
CA GLN A 32 -10.18 -16.85 5.06
C GLN A 32 -9.94 -17.23 3.60
N ASN A 33 -11.01 -17.43 2.85
CA ASN A 33 -10.94 -17.87 1.45
C ASN A 33 -11.00 -16.72 0.47
N TYR A 34 -10.82 -15.51 0.96
CA TYR A 34 -10.96 -14.32 0.13
C TYR A 34 -9.66 -14.01 -0.63
N ASP A 35 -9.80 -13.27 -1.74
CA ASP A 35 -8.67 -12.70 -2.44
C ASP A 35 -7.84 -11.86 -1.46
N SER A 36 -6.52 -11.89 -1.62
CA SER A 36 -5.60 -11.17 -0.73
C SER A 36 -5.66 -9.64 -0.92
N MET A 37 -6.35 -9.14 -1.93
CA MET A 37 -6.46 -7.69 -2.16
C MET A 37 -7.54 -7.07 -1.29
N LEU A 38 -7.15 -6.15 -0.41
CA LEU A 38 -8.07 -5.41 0.46
C LEU A 38 -8.41 -4.04 -0.11
N ALA A 39 -7.42 -3.36 -0.68
CA ALA A 39 -7.59 -2.02 -1.20
C ALA A 39 -6.59 -1.75 -2.30
N LYS A 40 -6.92 -0.79 -3.15
CA LYS A 40 -6.05 -0.31 -4.22
C LYS A 40 -5.91 1.19 -4.08
N ILE A 41 -4.68 1.67 -3.91
CA ILE A 41 -4.39 3.09 -3.75
C ILE A 41 -3.72 3.60 -5.01
N ILE A 42 -4.30 4.64 -5.59
CA ILE A 42 -3.81 5.23 -6.83
C ILE A 42 -3.51 6.70 -6.57
N VAL A 43 -2.32 7.13 -6.97
CA VAL A 43 -1.94 8.54 -6.85
C VAL A 43 -1.58 9.11 -8.22
N HIS A 44 -1.80 10.41 -8.38
CA HIS A 44 -1.43 11.14 -9.58
C HIS A 44 -0.61 12.36 -9.20
N GLY A 45 0.55 12.52 -9.84
CA GLY A 45 1.43 13.66 -9.67
C GLY A 45 1.90 14.19 -11.02
N LYS A 46 2.55 15.34 -11.01
CA LYS A 46 3.07 15.97 -12.23
C LYS A 46 4.18 15.16 -12.87
N ASN A 47 4.92 14.43 -12.06
CA ASN A 47 6.05 13.62 -12.49
C ASN A 47 6.20 12.46 -11.52
N ARG A 48 7.19 11.59 -11.78
CA ARG A 48 7.43 10.41 -10.96
C ARG A 48 7.79 10.77 -9.52
N ASP A 49 8.65 11.76 -9.31
CA ASP A 49 9.08 12.16 -7.96
C ASP A 49 7.91 12.66 -7.13
N GLU A 50 7.05 13.48 -7.70
CA GLU A 50 5.84 13.95 -7.02
C GLU A 50 4.89 12.80 -6.71
N SER A 51 4.71 11.86 -7.64
CA SER A 51 3.85 10.69 -7.45
C SER A 51 4.38 9.79 -6.34
N ILE A 52 5.69 9.54 -6.27
CA ILE A 52 6.30 8.76 -5.20
C ILE A 52 6.10 9.45 -3.86
N SER A 53 6.31 10.76 -3.80
CA SER A 53 6.11 11.56 -2.59
C SER A 53 4.67 11.47 -2.10
N LYS A 54 3.70 11.59 -2.99
CA LYS A 54 2.27 11.45 -2.67
C LYS A 54 1.95 10.06 -2.17
N MET A 55 2.50 9.04 -2.80
CA MET A 55 2.25 7.65 -2.39
C MET A 55 2.84 7.38 -1.01
N LYS A 56 4.04 7.88 -0.71
CA LYS A 56 4.63 7.75 0.63
C LYS A 56 3.72 8.38 1.69
N SER A 57 3.21 9.57 1.44
CA SER A 57 2.27 10.23 2.35
C SER A 57 0.98 9.44 2.50
N ALA A 58 0.44 8.91 1.39
CA ALA A 58 -0.77 8.11 1.40
C ALA A 58 -0.60 6.83 2.22
N ILE A 59 0.50 6.11 2.02
CA ILE A 59 0.79 4.87 2.76
C ILE A 59 1.02 5.17 4.24
N ALA A 60 1.70 6.27 4.58
CA ALA A 60 1.90 6.67 5.97
C ALA A 60 0.58 7.01 6.66
N GLU A 61 -0.38 7.57 5.92
CA GLU A 61 -1.70 7.94 6.43
C GLU A 61 -2.64 6.75 6.55
N LEU A 62 -2.42 5.70 5.74
CA LEU A 62 -3.25 4.51 5.74
C LEU A 62 -3.13 3.77 7.07
N VAL A 63 -4.27 3.51 7.71
CA VAL A 63 -4.34 2.71 8.94
C VAL A 63 -5.30 1.56 8.72
N ILE A 64 -4.83 0.34 8.96
CA ILE A 64 -5.66 -0.88 8.97
C ILE A 64 -5.24 -1.68 10.18
N GLU A 65 -6.07 -1.70 11.22
CA GLU A 65 -5.80 -2.40 12.47
C GLU A 65 -6.67 -3.65 12.60
N GLY A 66 -6.14 -4.65 13.28
CA GLY A 66 -6.83 -5.91 13.52
C GLY A 66 -6.35 -7.04 12.62
N ILE A 67 -5.67 -6.73 11.54
CA ILE A 67 -5.10 -7.72 10.62
C ILE A 67 -3.72 -7.27 10.18
N ASP A 68 -2.93 -8.21 9.65
CA ASP A 68 -1.63 -7.90 9.06
C ASP A 68 -1.80 -7.59 7.58
N THR A 69 -1.05 -6.60 7.10
CA THR A 69 -1.02 -6.22 5.69
C THR A 69 0.41 -6.00 5.23
N ASN A 70 0.59 -5.77 3.93
CA ASN A 70 1.91 -5.46 3.37
C ASN A 70 2.21 -3.96 3.32
N ARG A 71 1.49 -3.14 4.11
CA ARG A 71 1.64 -1.69 4.12
C ARG A 71 3.08 -1.23 4.34
N ASP A 72 3.73 -1.79 5.36
CA ASP A 72 5.10 -1.38 5.70
C ASP A 72 6.09 -1.79 4.62
N PHE A 73 5.88 -2.94 3.99
CA PHE A 73 6.69 -3.39 2.87
C PHE A 73 6.56 -2.45 1.67
N LEU A 74 5.34 -2.01 1.37
CA LEU A 74 5.10 -1.04 0.29
C LEU A 74 5.83 0.26 0.55
N TYR A 75 5.84 0.73 1.80
CA TYR A 75 6.57 1.93 2.18
C TYR A 75 8.08 1.77 1.95
N GLN A 76 8.63 0.61 2.30
CA GLN A 76 10.04 0.30 2.07
C GLN A 76 10.40 0.36 0.58
N ILE A 77 9.52 -0.13 -0.29
CA ILE A 77 9.73 -0.04 -1.74
C ILE A 77 9.83 1.43 -2.18
N LEU A 78 8.95 2.27 -1.67
CA LEU A 78 8.94 3.70 -2.02
C LEU A 78 10.18 4.44 -1.54
N GLU A 79 10.87 3.93 -0.52
CA GLU A 79 12.11 4.50 -0.02
C GLU A 79 13.35 3.89 -0.66
N ASN A 80 13.19 2.81 -1.41
CA ASN A 80 14.33 2.14 -2.04
C ASN A 80 14.94 3.00 -3.14
N LYS A 81 16.25 3.17 -3.10
CA LYS A 81 16.99 4.03 -4.02
C LYS A 81 16.81 3.62 -5.48
N ASN A 82 16.86 2.34 -5.76
CA ASN A 82 16.71 1.85 -7.14
C ASN A 82 15.29 2.07 -7.66
N PHE A 83 14.29 1.93 -6.80
CA PHE A 83 12.92 2.23 -7.19
C PHE A 83 12.73 3.72 -7.46
N VAL A 84 13.21 4.58 -6.56
CA VAL A 84 13.08 6.04 -6.68
C VAL A 84 13.75 6.56 -7.95
N THR A 85 14.93 6.02 -8.29
CA THR A 85 15.66 6.43 -9.49
C THR A 85 15.24 5.70 -10.76
N ASN A 86 14.19 4.86 -10.67
CA ASN A 86 13.68 4.07 -11.81
C ASN A 86 14.70 3.07 -12.35
N ASN A 87 15.57 2.58 -11.48
CA ASN A 87 16.63 1.63 -11.83
C ASN A 87 16.25 0.23 -11.33
N TYR A 88 15.24 -0.37 -11.97
CA TYR A 88 14.74 -1.69 -11.58
C TYR A 88 14.07 -2.39 -12.75
N ASP A 89 13.88 -3.70 -12.60
CA ASP A 89 13.19 -4.55 -13.56
C ASP A 89 12.20 -5.48 -12.84
N THR A 90 11.65 -6.47 -13.53
CA THR A 90 10.65 -7.38 -12.98
C THR A 90 11.18 -8.26 -11.84
N SER A 91 12.50 -8.35 -11.65
CA SER A 91 13.11 -9.10 -10.55
C SER A 91 13.46 -8.20 -9.35
N PHE A 92 12.99 -6.95 -9.33
CA PHE A 92 13.29 -5.95 -8.32
C PHE A 92 13.09 -6.46 -6.89
N ILE A 93 11.91 -7.01 -6.60
CA ILE A 93 11.57 -7.47 -5.24
C ILE A 93 12.53 -8.55 -4.78
N LYS A 94 12.83 -9.51 -5.65
CA LYS A 94 13.73 -10.60 -5.33
C LYS A 94 15.15 -10.10 -5.08
N LYS A 95 15.64 -9.16 -5.88
CA LYS A 95 17.01 -8.64 -5.79
C LYS A 95 17.18 -7.74 -4.56
N GLU A 96 16.24 -6.82 -4.31
CA GLU A 96 16.39 -5.79 -3.28
C GLU A 96 15.99 -6.28 -1.90
N PHE A 97 15.08 -7.23 -1.80
CA PHE A 97 14.52 -7.69 -0.52
C PHE A 97 14.78 -9.17 -0.25
N ASN A 98 15.44 -9.86 -1.16
CA ASN A 98 15.85 -11.26 -1.01
C ASN A 98 14.67 -12.18 -0.62
N ILE A 99 13.58 -12.06 -1.35
CA ILE A 99 12.37 -12.85 -1.11
C ILE A 99 12.19 -13.93 -2.17
#